data_95526774752af7d1f16fba5f217a0695
#
_entry.id   95526774752af7d1f16fba5f217a0695
#
_cell.length_a   1.000
_cell.length_b   1.000
_cell.length_c   1.000
_cell.angle_alpha   90.00
_cell.angle_beta   90.00
_cell.angle_gamma   90.00
#
_symmetry.space_group_name_H-M   'P 1'
#
loop_
_entity.id
_entity.type
_entity.pdbx_description
1 polymer ?
#
loop_
_entity_poly.entity_id
_entity_poly.type
_entity_poly.pdbx_seq_one_letter_code
_entity_poly.pdbx_strand_id
1 'polypeptide(L)'
;MGAAENKEMIRGMFAELAKGDADAFLSNFADDVRYTIIGTSKYSGAYNGKQDMINRLLHPLTQQLEGGIELTPDNLIADGEYVAMQTHGKARSKNGVDYNNTYCHVFRIVNGKIKELTEYLDTELVTRAFGK
;
A
#
# COMPACT_ATOMS: atom_id res chain seq x y z
N MET A 1 2.36 19.75 -9.31
CA MET A 1 1.37 19.74 -8.22
C MET A 1 2.07 20.03 -6.90
N GLY A 2 1.46 20.79 -6.05
CA GLY A 2 2.01 21.10 -4.73
C GLY A 2 1.70 20.01 -3.70
N ALA A 3 2.28 20.18 -2.51
CA ALA A 3 2.12 19.22 -1.41
C ALA A 3 0.66 19.01 -1.01
N ALA A 4 -0.13 20.10 -0.90
CA ALA A 4 -1.54 20.00 -0.54
C ALA A 4 -2.35 19.21 -1.56
N GLU A 5 -2.08 19.40 -2.86
CA GLU A 5 -2.76 18.69 -3.93
C GLU A 5 -2.37 17.20 -3.94
N ASN A 6 -1.09 16.90 -3.71
CA ASN A 6 -0.61 15.53 -3.61
C ASN A 6 -1.27 14.80 -2.43
N LYS A 7 -1.42 15.49 -1.31
CA LYS A 7 -2.09 14.96 -0.12
C LYS A 7 -3.55 14.60 -0.42
N GLU A 8 -4.27 15.48 -1.12
CA GLU A 8 -5.66 15.23 -1.51
C GLU A 8 -5.76 14.09 -2.53
N MET A 9 -4.79 13.98 -3.44
CA MET A 9 -4.73 12.85 -4.38
C MET A 9 -4.64 11.52 -3.65
N ILE A 10 -3.75 11.40 -2.66
CA ILE A 10 -3.60 10.18 -1.87
C ILE A 10 -4.87 9.90 -1.07
N ARG A 11 -5.45 10.92 -0.43
CA ARG A 11 -6.71 10.75 0.30
C ARG A 11 -7.81 10.21 -0.62
N GLY A 12 -7.92 10.77 -1.82
CA GLY A 12 -8.94 10.38 -2.79
C GLY A 12 -8.77 8.97 -3.30
N MET A 13 -7.54 8.53 -3.55
CA MET A 13 -7.33 7.18 -4.06
C MET A 13 -7.69 6.10 -3.03
N PHE A 14 -7.45 6.35 -1.74
CA PHE A 14 -7.86 5.41 -0.69
C PHE A 14 -9.37 5.45 -0.47
N ALA A 15 -10.03 6.58 -0.71
CA ALA A 15 -11.49 6.64 -0.71
C ALA A 15 -12.09 5.78 -1.84
N GLU A 16 -11.48 5.79 -3.02
CA GLU A 16 -11.91 4.92 -4.12
C GLU A 16 -11.70 3.45 -3.80
N LEU A 17 -10.57 3.11 -3.19
CA LEU A 17 -10.29 1.73 -2.76
C LEU A 17 -11.34 1.26 -1.75
N ALA A 18 -11.74 2.11 -0.82
CA ALA A 18 -12.76 1.79 0.18
C ALA A 18 -14.12 1.51 -0.44
N LYS A 19 -14.41 2.08 -1.61
CA LYS A 19 -15.63 1.81 -2.38
C LYS A 19 -15.53 0.53 -3.21
N GLY A 20 -14.39 -0.14 -3.22
CA GLY A 20 -14.14 -1.34 -4.00
C GLY A 20 -13.63 -1.06 -5.42
N ASP A 21 -13.27 0.17 -5.75
CA ASP A 21 -12.77 0.52 -7.08
C ASP A 21 -11.25 0.41 -7.12
N ALA A 22 -10.77 -0.83 -7.29
CA ALA A 22 -9.35 -1.13 -7.36
C ALA A 22 -8.69 -0.51 -8.60
N ASP A 23 -9.40 -0.43 -9.72
CA ASP A 23 -8.87 0.15 -10.95
C ASP A 23 -8.61 1.65 -10.78
N ALA A 24 -9.53 2.38 -10.17
CA ALA A 24 -9.33 3.80 -9.86
C ALA A 24 -8.15 3.99 -8.92
N PHE A 25 -8.01 3.14 -7.91
CA PHE A 25 -6.85 3.15 -7.00
C PHE A 25 -5.54 2.97 -7.78
N LEU A 26 -5.45 1.91 -8.59
CA LEU A 26 -4.24 1.57 -9.33
C LEU A 26 -3.89 2.58 -10.41
N SER A 27 -4.86 3.32 -10.93
CA SER A 27 -4.63 4.34 -11.96
C SER A 27 -3.72 5.48 -11.49
N ASN A 28 -3.56 5.65 -10.18
CA ASN A 28 -2.70 6.69 -9.61
C ASN A 28 -1.21 6.30 -9.60
N PHE A 29 -0.89 5.04 -9.87
CA PHE A 29 0.49 4.57 -9.91
C PHE A 29 1.06 4.74 -11.31
N ALA A 30 2.31 5.22 -11.40
CA ALA A 30 3.04 5.22 -12.66
C ALA A 30 3.32 3.79 -13.09
N ASP A 31 3.38 3.54 -14.40
CA ASP A 31 3.67 2.21 -14.93
C ASP A 31 5.02 1.68 -14.45
N ASP A 32 5.99 2.57 -14.23
CA ASP A 32 7.33 2.25 -13.76
C ASP A 32 7.52 2.49 -12.26
N VAL A 33 6.46 2.46 -11.48
CA VAL A 33 6.52 2.67 -10.03
C VAL A 33 7.49 1.70 -9.37
N ARG A 34 8.20 2.18 -8.36
CA ARG A 34 9.00 1.34 -7.49
C ARG A 34 8.35 1.25 -6.12
N TYR A 35 7.88 0.07 -5.78
CA TYR A 35 7.24 -0.20 -4.51
C TYR A 35 8.19 -1.03 -3.65
N THR A 36 8.55 -0.52 -2.49
CA THR A 36 9.44 -1.21 -1.56
C THR A 36 8.71 -1.50 -0.26
N ILE A 37 8.72 -2.75 0.16
CA ILE A 37 8.27 -3.15 1.50
C ILE A 37 9.53 -3.45 2.30
N ILE A 38 9.70 -2.77 3.42
CA ILE A 38 10.90 -2.91 4.25
C ILE A 38 10.95 -4.29 4.90
N GLY A 39 12.15 -4.65 5.38
CA GLY A 39 12.37 -5.84 6.18
C GLY A 39 12.76 -7.06 5.35
N THR A 40 12.60 -8.23 5.96
CA THR A 40 13.00 -9.52 5.38
C THR A 40 11.90 -10.56 5.49
N SER A 41 10.65 -10.13 5.66
CA SER A 41 9.50 -11.02 5.72
C SER A 41 9.06 -11.45 4.32
N LYS A 42 8.04 -12.30 4.26
CA LYS A 42 7.60 -12.96 3.02
C LYS A 42 7.36 -11.99 1.85
N TYR A 43 6.74 -10.85 2.11
CA TYR A 43 6.41 -9.89 1.06
C TYR A 43 7.38 -8.71 1.00
N SER A 44 8.44 -8.72 1.80
CA SER A 44 9.46 -7.67 1.78
C SER A 44 10.28 -7.69 0.50
N GLY A 45 10.76 -6.53 0.07
CA GLY A 45 11.58 -6.38 -1.11
C GLY A 45 11.10 -5.27 -2.02
N ALA A 46 11.68 -5.19 -3.19
CA ALA A 46 11.35 -4.18 -4.19
C ALA A 46 10.54 -4.81 -5.33
N TYR A 47 9.47 -4.12 -5.69
CA TYR A 47 8.62 -4.46 -6.83
C TYR A 47 8.80 -3.36 -7.85
N ASN A 48 9.27 -3.72 -9.04
CA ASN A 48 9.64 -2.75 -10.07
C ASN A 48 8.61 -2.75 -11.19
N GLY A 49 7.76 -1.74 -11.19
CA GLY A 49 6.70 -1.56 -12.16
C GLY A 49 5.34 -1.97 -11.62
N LYS A 50 4.30 -1.37 -12.17
CA LYS A 50 2.91 -1.63 -11.76
C LYS A 50 2.53 -3.10 -11.93
N GLN A 51 2.90 -3.71 -13.05
CA GLN A 51 2.57 -5.12 -13.29
C GLN A 51 3.29 -6.06 -12.34
N ASP A 52 4.55 -5.76 -12.01
CA ASP A 52 5.30 -6.53 -11.02
C ASP A 52 4.64 -6.46 -9.65
N MET A 53 4.23 -5.25 -9.24
CA MET A 53 3.50 -5.03 -8.00
C MET A 53 2.19 -5.83 -7.96
N ILE A 54 1.43 -5.82 -9.03
CA ILE A 54 0.17 -6.56 -9.12
C ILE A 54 0.41 -8.07 -9.07
N ASN A 55 1.34 -8.56 -9.88
CA ASN A 55 1.53 -10.01 -10.08
C ASN A 55 2.25 -10.69 -8.92
N ARG A 56 3.24 -10.01 -8.32
CA ARG A 56 4.08 -10.60 -7.28
C ARG A 56 3.67 -10.22 -5.86
N LEU A 57 2.87 -9.17 -5.68
CA LEU A 57 2.45 -8.72 -4.36
C LEU A 57 0.94 -8.74 -4.20
N LEU A 58 0.22 -7.90 -4.93
CA LEU A 58 -1.20 -7.68 -4.66
C LEU A 58 -2.04 -8.93 -4.89
N HIS A 59 -1.83 -9.59 -6.00
CA HIS A 59 -2.60 -10.80 -6.34
C HIS A 59 -2.29 -11.96 -5.36
N PRO A 60 -1.02 -12.33 -5.12
CA PRO A 60 -0.73 -13.39 -4.15
C PRO A 60 -1.20 -13.06 -2.73
N LEU A 61 -1.05 -11.83 -2.28
CA LEU A 61 -1.49 -11.41 -0.95
C LEU A 61 -3.02 -11.55 -0.82
N THR A 62 -3.76 -11.07 -1.82
CA THR A 62 -5.22 -11.16 -1.82
C THR A 62 -5.69 -12.61 -1.71
N GLN A 63 -4.98 -13.55 -2.35
CA GLN A 63 -5.31 -14.97 -2.28
C GLN A 63 -5.10 -15.57 -0.88
N GLN A 64 -4.30 -14.93 -0.04
CA GLN A 64 -4.05 -15.37 1.33
C GLN A 64 -5.03 -14.78 2.35
N LEU A 65 -5.92 -13.89 1.92
CA LEU A 65 -6.85 -13.19 2.80
C LEU A 65 -8.28 -13.67 2.62
N GLU A 66 -9.03 -13.72 3.73
CA GLU A 66 -10.47 -13.91 3.70
C GLU A 66 -11.12 -12.56 3.42
N GLY A 67 -11.68 -12.38 2.20
CA GLY A 67 -12.42 -11.17 1.80
C GLY A 67 -11.49 -10.07 1.41
N GLY A 68 -10.51 -9.68 1.72
CA GLY A 68 -9.67 -8.56 1.34
C GLY A 68 -9.17 -7.79 2.56
N ILE A 69 -8.64 -6.61 2.31
CA ILE A 69 -8.08 -5.78 3.35
C ILE A 69 -8.74 -4.40 3.33
N GLU A 70 -9.16 -3.92 4.49
CA GLU A 70 -9.62 -2.55 4.68
C GLU A 70 -8.44 -1.72 5.15
N LEU A 71 -8.08 -0.69 4.39
CA LEU A 71 -7.01 0.24 4.74
C LEU A 71 -7.61 1.59 5.09
N THR A 72 -7.36 2.06 6.30
CA THR A 72 -7.89 3.33 6.79
C THR A 72 -6.75 4.31 7.02
N PRO A 73 -6.69 5.41 6.25
CA PRO A 73 -5.73 6.48 6.52
C PRO A 73 -6.05 7.17 7.85
N ASP A 74 -5.06 7.23 8.74
CA ASP A 74 -5.21 7.89 10.04
C ASP A 74 -4.68 9.32 10.01
N ASN A 75 -3.59 9.55 9.28
CA ASN A 75 -2.93 10.85 9.21
C ASN A 75 -2.12 10.95 7.93
N LEU A 76 -2.16 12.12 7.29
CA LEU A 76 -1.38 12.42 6.09
C LEU A 76 -0.52 13.65 6.32
N ILE A 77 0.76 13.53 5.99
CA ILE A 77 1.75 14.61 6.11
C ILE A 77 2.39 14.78 4.74
N ALA A 78 2.35 15.98 4.19
CA ALA A 78 2.88 16.22 2.85
C ALA A 78 3.94 17.31 2.86
N ASP A 79 4.99 17.09 2.08
CA ASP A 79 6.07 18.03 1.87
C ASP A 79 6.68 17.79 0.48
N GLY A 80 6.69 18.82 -0.36
CA GLY A 80 7.21 18.70 -1.73
C GLY A 80 6.50 17.62 -2.52
N GLU A 81 7.27 16.69 -3.07
CA GLU A 81 6.76 15.55 -3.84
C GLU A 81 6.30 14.39 -2.96
N TYR A 82 6.49 14.46 -1.65
CA TYR A 82 6.27 13.35 -0.74
C TYR A 82 4.99 13.49 0.07
N VAL A 83 4.30 12.36 0.24
CA VAL A 83 3.19 12.23 1.20
C VAL A 83 3.48 11.03 2.07
N ALA A 84 3.51 11.24 3.39
CA ALA A 84 3.58 10.16 4.36
C ALA A 84 2.18 9.94 4.92
N MET A 85 1.73 8.70 4.93
CA MET A 85 0.40 8.33 5.41
C MET A 85 0.52 7.26 6.47
N GLN A 86 0.09 7.59 7.67
CA GLN A 86 -0.07 6.61 8.74
C GLN A 86 -1.40 5.91 8.52
N THR A 87 -1.38 4.58 8.49
CA THR A 87 -2.49 3.76 8.03
C THR A 87 -2.66 2.58 8.98
N HIS A 88 -3.89 2.16 9.22
CA HIS A 88 -4.11 0.86 9.82
C HIS A 88 -4.97 0.00 8.88
N GLY A 89 -4.72 -1.31 8.93
CA GLY A 89 -5.44 -2.27 8.12
C GLY A 89 -6.30 -3.19 8.98
N LYS A 90 -7.31 -3.78 8.35
CA LYS A 90 -8.13 -4.82 8.95
C LYS A 90 -8.29 -5.94 7.92
N ALA A 91 -7.83 -7.12 8.28
CA ALA A 91 -7.90 -8.29 7.42
C ALA A 91 -7.79 -9.56 8.26
N ARG A 92 -8.10 -10.69 7.64
CA ARG A 92 -7.91 -12.00 8.26
C ARG A 92 -7.28 -12.94 7.24
N SER A 93 -6.22 -13.62 7.62
CA SER A 93 -5.59 -14.59 6.75
C SER A 93 -6.44 -15.88 6.68
N LYS A 94 -6.28 -16.62 5.59
CA LYS A 94 -7.02 -17.87 5.40
C LYS A 94 -6.68 -18.94 6.43
N ASN A 95 -5.52 -18.84 7.08
CA ASN A 95 -5.16 -19.73 8.19
C ASN A 95 -5.65 -19.22 9.54
N GLY A 96 -6.50 -18.20 9.57
CA GLY A 96 -7.22 -17.78 10.78
C GLY A 96 -6.50 -16.77 11.67
N VAL A 97 -5.51 -16.06 11.14
CA VAL A 97 -4.79 -15.02 11.89
C VAL A 97 -5.32 -13.64 11.53
N ASP A 98 -5.63 -12.84 12.54
CA ASP A 98 -6.01 -11.44 12.31
C ASP A 98 -4.80 -10.67 11.81
N TYR A 99 -4.91 -10.14 10.59
CA TYR A 99 -3.84 -9.36 9.98
C TYR A 99 -4.23 -7.87 10.01
N ASN A 100 -4.25 -7.31 11.22
CA ASN A 100 -4.58 -5.91 11.43
C ASN A 100 -3.28 -5.13 11.61
N ASN A 101 -2.58 -4.91 10.51
CA ASN A 101 -1.27 -4.29 10.55
C ASN A 101 -1.36 -2.76 10.65
N THR A 102 -0.27 -2.18 11.14
CA THR A 102 -0.08 -0.72 11.21
C THR A 102 1.02 -0.36 10.25
N TYR A 103 0.77 0.66 9.43
CA TYR A 103 1.67 1.04 8.34
C TYR A 103 2.04 2.50 8.40
N CYS A 104 3.21 2.80 7.85
CA CYS A 104 3.49 4.13 7.31
C CYS A 104 3.82 3.95 5.83
N HIS A 105 3.01 4.53 4.97
CA HIS A 105 3.22 4.54 3.54
C HIS A 105 3.84 5.88 3.15
N VAL A 106 5.00 5.86 2.50
CA VAL A 106 5.64 7.08 2.02
C VAL A 106 5.61 7.08 0.49
N PHE A 107 4.84 7.98 -0.07
CA PHE A 107 4.63 8.13 -1.50
C PHE A 107 5.48 9.26 -2.05
N ARG A 108 6.12 9.04 -3.19
CA ARG A 108 6.70 10.11 -3.99
C ARG A 108 5.87 10.28 -5.25
N ILE A 109 5.37 11.50 -5.48
CA ILE A 109 4.46 11.80 -6.57
C ILE A 109 5.15 12.76 -7.54
N VAL A 110 5.21 12.35 -8.81
CA VAL A 110 5.83 13.13 -9.88
C VAL A 110 4.84 13.19 -11.04
N ASN A 111 4.53 14.39 -11.50
CA ASN A 111 3.59 14.63 -12.61
C ASN A 111 2.24 13.93 -12.40
N GLY A 112 1.73 14.00 -11.15
CA GLY A 112 0.42 13.46 -10.81
C GLY A 112 0.36 11.92 -10.71
N LYS A 113 1.51 11.25 -10.69
CA LYS A 113 1.57 9.78 -10.56
C LYS A 113 2.52 9.38 -9.44
N ILE A 114 2.21 8.27 -8.77
CA ILE A 114 3.09 7.70 -7.76
C ILE A 114 4.25 7.02 -8.45
N LYS A 115 5.46 7.54 -8.24
CA LYS A 115 6.70 6.99 -8.81
C LYS A 115 7.39 6.05 -7.84
N GLU A 116 7.27 6.32 -6.55
CA GLU A 116 7.87 5.50 -5.51
C GLU A 116 6.90 5.38 -4.35
N LEU A 117 6.86 4.21 -3.76
CA LEU A 117 6.14 3.95 -2.53
C LEU A 117 7.01 3.08 -1.64
N THR A 118 7.23 3.52 -0.41
CA THR A 118 7.90 2.71 0.60
C THR A 118 6.91 2.41 1.71
N GLU A 119 6.74 1.15 2.04
CA GLU A 119 5.82 0.70 3.07
C GLU A 119 6.61 0.21 4.27
N TYR A 120 6.38 0.84 5.40
CA TYR A 120 6.90 0.47 6.72
C TYR A 120 5.76 -0.17 7.51
N LEU A 121 6.02 -1.31 8.12
CA LEU A 121 4.96 -2.09 8.77
C LEU A 121 5.56 -3.00 9.84
N ASP A 122 4.68 -3.67 10.57
CA ASP A 122 5.07 -4.72 11.51
C ASP A 122 5.33 -6.02 10.72
N THR A 123 6.59 -6.33 10.50
CA THR A 123 7.01 -7.50 9.73
C THR A 123 6.86 -8.81 10.53
N GLU A 124 6.88 -8.73 11.84
CA GLU A 124 6.60 -9.90 12.68
C GLU A 124 5.17 -10.39 12.48
N LEU A 125 4.21 -9.46 12.37
CA LEU A 125 2.82 -9.81 12.08
C LEU A 125 2.68 -10.43 10.69
N VAL A 126 3.42 -9.95 9.69
CA VAL A 126 3.44 -10.56 8.35
C VAL A 126 3.84 -12.03 8.45
N THR A 127 4.91 -12.32 9.16
CA THR A 127 5.39 -13.69 9.34
C THR A 127 4.37 -14.56 10.07
N ARG A 128 3.73 -14.01 11.11
CA ARG A 128 2.73 -14.73 11.87
C ARG A 128 1.50 -15.08 11.04
N ALA A 129 1.07 -14.16 10.17
CA ALA A 129 -0.12 -14.35 9.34
C ALA A 129 0.13 -15.18 8.10
N PHE A 130 1.30 -15.05 7.47
CA PHE A 130 1.55 -15.62 6.15
C PHE A 130 2.73 -16.59 6.09
N GLY A 131 3.48 -16.74 7.17
CA GLY A 131 4.67 -17.57 7.22
C GLY A 131 5.90 -16.85 6.68
N LYS A 132 6.95 -17.60 6.57
CA LYS A 132 8.25 -17.07 6.10
C LYS A 132 8.37 -17.05 4.60
#